data_f6198b20cd755ea37dc69a6bb66bab25
#
_entry.id   f6198b20cd755ea37dc69a6bb66bab25
#
_cell.length_a   1.000
_cell.length_b   1.000
_cell.length_c   1.000
_cell.angle_alpha   90.00
_cell.angle_beta   90.00
_cell.angle_gamma   90.00
#
_symmetry.space_group_name_H-M   'P 1'
#
loop_
_entity.id
_entity.type
_entity.pdbx_description
1 polymer ?
#
loop_
_entity_poly.entity_id
_entity_poly.type
_entity_poly.pdbx_seq_one_letter_code
_entity_poly.pdbx_strand_id
1 'polypeptide(L)'
;MVRVNLEVPMLLTQQLLRTLKQNHGTIINISSVTAIGSNPHGVAYGATKAGLLSFSRSLFDEARKYGVRVTAILPDMTDTELYRHTDFTADPAMDAHLEPTDVADAVEYALTTRAGTCVPEIILRPQLHRIKKK
;
A
#
# COMPACT_ATOMS: atom_id res chain seq x y z
N MET A 1 -2.08 2.22 15.96
CA MET A 1 -2.50 1.89 14.58
C MET A 1 -2.75 3.13 13.74
N VAL A 2 -3.72 3.99 14.08
CA VAL A 2 -4.04 5.21 13.29
C VAL A 2 -2.82 6.10 13.09
N ARG A 3 -2.03 6.31 14.13
CA ARG A 3 -0.84 7.15 14.07
C ARG A 3 0.19 6.61 13.06
N VAL A 4 0.54 5.34 13.16
CA VAL A 4 1.57 4.74 12.28
C VAL A 4 1.07 4.56 10.86
N ASN A 5 -0.18 4.11 10.69
CA ASN A 5 -0.72 3.77 9.37
C ASN A 5 -1.21 5.00 8.58
N LEU A 6 -1.57 6.08 9.23
CA LEU A 6 -2.21 7.23 8.58
C LEU A 6 -1.55 8.56 8.93
N GLU A 7 -1.45 8.92 10.20
CA GLU A 7 -0.93 10.23 10.60
C GLU A 7 0.53 10.43 10.20
N VAL A 8 1.39 9.45 10.51
CA VAL A 8 2.83 9.54 10.20
C VAL A 8 3.10 9.67 8.70
N PRO A 9 2.50 8.88 7.81
CA PRO A 9 2.65 9.08 6.36
C PRO A 9 2.29 10.49 5.89
N MET A 10 1.22 11.07 6.43
CA MET A 10 0.81 12.44 6.08
C MET A 10 1.82 13.48 6.58
N LEU A 11 2.27 13.39 7.83
CA LEU A 11 3.24 14.31 8.40
C LEU A 11 4.60 14.20 7.73
N LEU A 12 5.07 12.98 7.47
CA LEU A 12 6.34 12.74 6.78
C LEU A 12 6.31 13.31 5.36
N THR A 13 5.23 13.10 4.64
CA THR A 13 5.02 13.65 3.30
C THR A 13 5.07 15.18 3.34
N GLN A 14 4.37 15.80 4.28
CA GLN A 14 4.36 17.25 4.44
C GLN A 14 5.77 17.81 4.61
N GLN A 15 6.59 17.16 5.43
CA GLN A 15 7.96 17.61 5.68
C GLN A 15 8.90 17.42 4.49
N LEU A 16 8.69 16.37 3.70
CA LEU A 16 9.56 15.99 2.59
C LEU A 16 9.10 16.53 1.24
N LEU A 17 7.89 17.05 1.12
CA LEU A 17 7.28 17.37 -0.17
C LEU A 17 8.09 18.39 -0.98
N ARG A 18 8.67 19.39 -0.31
CA ARG A 18 9.53 20.38 -0.98
C ARG A 18 10.73 19.72 -1.65
N THR A 19 11.42 18.84 -0.93
CA THR A 19 12.57 18.09 -1.44
C THR A 19 12.17 17.16 -2.58
N LEU A 20 11.02 16.49 -2.44
CA LEU A 20 10.47 15.62 -3.48
C LEU A 20 10.18 16.39 -4.76
N LYS A 21 9.59 17.59 -4.65
CA LYS A 21 9.34 18.47 -5.81
C LYS A 21 10.63 18.90 -6.49
N GLN A 22 11.66 19.26 -5.71
CA GLN A 22 12.98 19.68 -6.25
C GLN A 22 13.69 18.54 -7.00
N ASN A 23 13.51 17.30 -6.57
CA ASN A 23 14.19 16.12 -7.09
C ASN A 23 13.33 15.26 -8.01
N HIS A 24 12.10 15.67 -8.29
CA HIS A 24 11.12 14.85 -9.05
C HIS A 24 11.00 13.45 -8.44
N GLY A 25 10.83 13.41 -7.13
CA GLY A 25 10.86 12.19 -6.34
C GLY A 25 9.63 11.32 -6.48
N THR A 26 9.65 10.19 -5.80
CA THR A 26 8.54 9.22 -5.79
C THR A 26 8.12 8.91 -4.37
N ILE A 27 6.82 8.86 -4.15
CA ILE A 27 6.20 8.40 -2.90
C ILE A 27 5.49 7.10 -3.19
N ILE A 28 5.77 6.09 -2.37
CA ILE A 28 5.07 4.80 -2.44
C ILE A 28 4.46 4.52 -1.07
N ASN A 29 3.15 4.43 -1.03
CA ASN A 29 2.40 4.09 0.18
C ASN A 29 1.89 2.66 0.08
N ILE A 30 2.22 1.85 1.07
CA ILE A 30 1.71 0.48 1.16
C ILE A 30 0.38 0.50 1.90
N SER A 31 -0.70 0.40 1.14
CA SER A 31 -2.06 0.31 1.66
C SER A 31 -2.46 -1.17 1.84
N SER A 32 -3.65 -1.54 1.44
CA SER A 32 -4.18 -2.90 1.50
C SER A 32 -5.43 -3.01 0.63
N VAL A 33 -5.76 -4.21 0.18
CA VAL A 33 -7.06 -4.46 -0.45
C VAL A 33 -8.24 -4.18 0.50
N THR A 34 -8.01 -4.17 1.81
CA THR A 34 -9.02 -3.76 2.81
C THR A 34 -9.43 -2.29 2.69
N ALA A 35 -8.62 -1.47 1.99
CA ALA A 35 -8.96 -0.08 1.69
C ALA A 35 -10.10 0.07 0.67
N ILE A 36 -10.33 -0.93 -0.16
CA ILE A 36 -11.32 -0.90 -1.24
C ILE A 36 -12.47 -1.89 -1.04
N GLY A 37 -12.56 -2.48 0.14
CA GLY A 37 -13.60 -3.43 0.47
C GLY A 37 -13.99 -3.41 1.94
N SER A 38 -14.90 -4.30 2.32
CA SER A 38 -15.27 -4.52 3.71
C SER A 38 -14.21 -5.35 4.45
N ASN A 39 -13.92 -5.00 5.69
CA ASN A 39 -12.98 -5.74 6.53
C ASN A 39 -13.55 -5.99 7.94
N PRO A 40 -14.50 -6.93 8.09
CA PRO A 40 -15.21 -7.15 9.36
C PRO A 40 -14.31 -7.65 10.48
N HIS A 41 -13.16 -8.25 10.18
CA HIS A 41 -12.20 -8.74 11.17
C HIS A 41 -11.12 -7.72 11.56
N GLY A 42 -11.15 -6.55 10.95
CA GLY A 42 -10.15 -5.49 11.19
C GLY A 42 -10.71 -4.13 10.82
N VAL A 43 -11.80 -3.70 11.46
CA VAL A 43 -12.55 -2.49 11.12
C VAL A 43 -11.65 -1.24 11.16
N ALA A 44 -10.90 -1.06 12.25
CA ALA A 44 -10.00 0.07 12.41
C ALA A 44 -8.82 0.01 11.39
N TYR A 45 -8.27 -1.16 11.17
CA TYR A 45 -7.20 -1.36 10.19
C TYR A 45 -7.67 -0.98 8.78
N GLY A 46 -8.82 -1.50 8.35
CA GLY A 46 -9.43 -1.15 7.07
C GLY A 46 -9.66 0.35 6.91
N ALA A 47 -10.14 1.01 7.95
CA ALA A 47 -10.35 2.46 7.95
C ALA A 47 -9.04 3.23 7.78
N THR A 48 -7.95 2.83 8.46
CA THR A 48 -6.65 3.48 8.29
C THR A 48 -6.08 3.29 6.90
N LYS A 49 -6.22 2.10 6.33
CA LYS A 49 -5.74 1.80 4.96
C LYS A 49 -6.58 2.49 3.89
N ALA A 50 -7.88 2.62 4.11
CA ALA A 50 -8.76 3.43 3.24
C ALA A 50 -8.38 4.91 3.29
N GLY A 51 -8.09 5.44 4.48
CA GLY A 51 -7.58 6.80 4.65
C GLY A 51 -6.26 7.03 3.92
N LEU A 52 -5.32 6.09 4.04
CA LEU A 52 -4.03 6.17 3.34
C LEU A 52 -4.20 6.11 1.82
N LEU A 53 -5.11 5.30 1.33
CA LEU A 53 -5.43 5.24 -0.12
C LEU A 53 -6.03 6.55 -0.61
N SER A 54 -7.00 7.11 0.11
CA SER A 54 -7.60 8.40 -0.22
C SER A 54 -6.56 9.51 -0.22
N PHE A 55 -5.69 9.54 0.77
CA PHE A 55 -4.55 10.46 0.85
C PHE A 55 -3.63 10.32 -0.37
N SER A 56 -3.28 9.09 -0.75
CA SER A 56 -2.42 8.81 -1.91
C SER A 56 -3.03 9.29 -3.22
N ARG A 57 -4.32 9.05 -3.42
CA ARG A 57 -5.06 9.49 -4.60
C ARG A 57 -5.07 11.01 -4.74
N SER A 58 -5.39 11.71 -3.67
CA SER A 58 -5.42 13.18 -3.65
C SER A 58 -4.02 13.76 -3.83
N LEU A 59 -3.02 13.17 -3.18
CA LEU A 59 -1.64 13.60 -3.30
C LEU A 59 -1.10 13.39 -4.73
N PHE A 60 -1.46 12.30 -5.39
CA PHE A 60 -1.12 12.06 -6.80
C PHE A 60 -1.59 13.22 -7.68
N ASP A 61 -2.86 13.60 -7.58
CA ASP A 61 -3.42 14.67 -8.38
C ASP A 61 -2.78 16.03 -8.06
N GLU A 62 -2.49 16.30 -6.79
CA GLU A 62 -1.89 17.57 -6.37
C GLU A 62 -0.41 17.68 -6.77
N ALA A 63 0.36 16.59 -6.63
CA ALA A 63 1.82 16.64 -6.75
C ALA A 63 2.35 16.33 -8.17
N ARG A 64 1.55 15.67 -9.01
CA ARG A 64 2.00 15.25 -10.36
C ARG A 64 2.49 16.37 -11.25
N LYS A 65 1.91 17.54 -11.16
CA LYS A 65 2.33 18.72 -11.94
C LYS A 65 3.73 19.21 -11.60
N TYR A 66 4.26 18.82 -10.45
CA TYR A 66 5.62 19.14 -10.01
C TYR A 66 6.63 18.02 -10.31
N GLY A 67 6.23 17.00 -11.06
CA GLY A 67 7.07 15.86 -11.38
C GLY A 67 7.17 14.82 -10.26
N VAL A 68 6.40 14.95 -9.19
CA VAL A 68 6.35 13.96 -8.10
C VAL A 68 5.42 12.83 -8.49
N ARG A 69 5.90 11.61 -8.40
CA ARG A 69 5.12 10.40 -8.64
C ARG A 69 4.61 9.84 -7.30
N VAL A 70 3.37 9.43 -7.27
CA VAL A 70 2.75 8.83 -6.08
C VAL A 70 2.08 7.52 -6.48
N THR A 71 2.44 6.46 -5.79
CA THR A 71 1.88 5.11 -6.01
C THR A 71 1.34 4.57 -4.69
N ALA A 72 0.14 4.03 -4.73
CA ALA A 72 -0.40 3.21 -3.65
C ALA A 72 -0.33 1.73 -4.07
N ILE A 73 0.27 0.89 -3.24
CA ILE A 73 0.27 -0.56 -3.43
C ILE A 73 -0.73 -1.16 -2.45
N LEU A 74 -1.62 -1.98 -2.96
CA LEU A 74 -2.71 -2.60 -2.21
C LEU A 74 -2.53 -4.12 -2.21
N PRO A 75 -1.68 -4.66 -1.32
CA PRO A 75 -1.54 -6.10 -1.20
C PRO A 75 -2.75 -6.73 -0.50
N ASP A 76 -3.08 -7.93 -0.92
CA ASP A 76 -3.92 -8.85 -0.18
C ASP A 76 -3.07 -9.63 0.85
N MET A 77 -3.58 -10.73 1.37
CA MET A 77 -2.93 -11.56 2.38
C MET A 77 -1.50 -11.91 1.98
N THR A 78 -0.55 -11.37 2.72
CA THR A 78 0.89 -11.58 2.49
C THR A 78 1.46 -12.40 3.66
N ASP A 79 2.24 -13.43 3.36
CA ASP A 79 2.82 -14.28 4.37
C ASP A 79 3.92 -13.54 5.15
N THR A 80 3.52 -12.96 6.26
CA THR A 80 4.38 -12.18 7.17
C THR A 80 3.94 -12.43 8.62
N GLU A 81 4.70 -11.90 9.55
CA GLU A 81 4.35 -11.91 10.98
C GLU A 81 3.23 -10.93 11.37
N LEU A 82 2.65 -10.23 10.40
CA LEU A 82 1.55 -9.29 10.65
C LEU A 82 0.38 -9.95 11.38
N TYR A 83 0.15 -11.22 11.13
CA TYR A 83 -0.99 -11.98 11.67
C TYR A 83 -0.68 -12.75 12.96
N ARG A 84 0.49 -12.54 13.57
CA ARG A 84 0.91 -13.32 14.75
C ARG A 84 -0.04 -13.20 15.95
N HIS A 85 -0.72 -12.08 16.09
CA HIS A 85 -1.65 -11.79 17.18
C HIS A 85 -3.13 -11.90 16.77
N THR A 86 -3.41 -12.43 15.60
CA THR A 86 -4.78 -12.67 15.11
C THR A 86 -5.12 -14.15 15.25
N ASP A 87 -6.40 -14.48 15.09
CA ASP A 87 -6.92 -15.84 15.10
C ASP A 87 -6.90 -16.50 13.71
N PHE A 88 -6.29 -15.85 12.76
CA PHE A 88 -6.13 -16.32 11.38
C PHE A 88 -4.71 -16.09 10.88
N THR A 89 -4.33 -16.77 9.82
CA THR A 89 -3.05 -16.62 9.13
C THR A 89 -3.22 -16.85 7.64
N ALA A 90 -2.18 -16.54 6.86
CA ALA A 90 -2.14 -16.89 5.45
C ALA A 90 -2.19 -18.42 5.27
N ASP A 91 -2.93 -18.86 4.26
CA ASP A 91 -2.91 -20.25 3.85
C ASP A 91 -1.52 -20.58 3.27
N PRO A 92 -0.84 -21.67 3.67
CA PRO A 92 0.50 -21.98 3.22
C PRO A 92 0.57 -22.43 1.75
N ALA A 93 -0.57 -22.70 1.09
CA ALA A 93 -0.56 -23.02 -0.33
C ALA A 93 -0.01 -21.84 -1.16
N MET A 94 0.90 -22.11 -2.09
CA MET A 94 1.64 -21.12 -2.88
C MET A 94 0.72 -20.14 -3.62
N ASP A 95 -0.45 -20.58 -4.02
CA ASP A 95 -1.42 -19.79 -4.77
C ASP A 95 -2.50 -19.11 -3.90
N ALA A 96 -2.40 -19.24 -2.57
CA ALA A 96 -3.39 -18.73 -1.62
C ALA A 96 -2.84 -17.61 -0.70
N HIS A 97 -1.63 -17.12 -0.96
CA HIS A 97 -1.04 -15.97 -0.29
C HIS A 97 -0.06 -15.26 -1.22
N LEU A 98 0.29 -14.02 -0.88
CA LEU A 98 1.40 -13.30 -1.47
C LEU A 98 2.66 -13.51 -0.64
N GLU A 99 3.80 -13.47 -1.31
CA GLU A 99 5.11 -13.38 -0.65
C GLU A 99 5.52 -11.90 -0.48
N PRO A 100 6.31 -11.55 0.53
CA PRO A 100 6.85 -10.18 0.65
C PRO A 100 7.58 -9.69 -0.60
N THR A 101 8.23 -10.60 -1.34
CA THR A 101 8.91 -10.29 -2.61
C THR A 101 7.94 -9.85 -3.70
N ASP A 102 6.69 -10.31 -3.70
CA ASP A 102 5.68 -9.85 -4.66
C ASP A 102 5.40 -8.36 -4.47
N VAL A 103 5.34 -7.92 -3.22
CA VAL A 103 5.16 -6.50 -2.90
C VAL A 103 6.41 -5.69 -3.26
N ALA A 104 7.59 -6.21 -2.97
CA ALA A 104 8.86 -5.58 -3.33
C ALA A 104 9.01 -5.42 -4.86
N ASP A 105 8.61 -6.41 -5.63
CA ASP A 105 8.61 -6.36 -7.10
C ASP A 105 7.66 -5.28 -7.62
N ALA A 106 6.52 -5.09 -6.99
CA ALA A 106 5.59 -4.02 -7.33
C ALA A 106 6.19 -2.63 -7.03
N VAL A 107 6.92 -2.48 -5.92
CA VAL A 107 7.66 -1.26 -5.60
C VAL A 107 8.72 -0.98 -6.69
N GLU A 108 9.49 -1.98 -7.06
CA GLU A 108 10.51 -1.86 -8.12
C GLU A 108 9.88 -1.43 -9.44
N TYR A 109 8.78 -2.05 -9.84
CA TYR A 109 8.06 -1.66 -11.06
C TYR A 109 7.64 -0.18 -11.03
N ALA A 110 7.07 0.29 -9.93
CA ALA A 110 6.65 1.69 -9.79
C ALA A 110 7.84 2.67 -9.85
N LEU A 111 9.03 2.24 -9.40
CA LEU A 111 10.25 3.05 -9.42
C LEU A 111 10.94 3.09 -10.78
N THR A 112 10.79 2.04 -11.59
CA THR A 112 11.57 1.83 -12.82
C THR A 112 10.80 2.10 -14.11
N THR A 113 9.60 2.65 -14.04
CA THR A 113 8.88 3.11 -15.23
C THR A 113 9.64 4.25 -15.90
N ARG A 114 9.46 4.38 -17.22
CA ARG A 114 10.06 5.48 -17.96
C ARG A 114 9.58 6.84 -17.44
N ALA A 115 10.37 7.89 -17.67
CA ALA A 115 9.94 9.27 -17.38
C ALA A 115 8.61 9.58 -18.10
N GLY A 116 7.71 10.25 -17.39
CA GLY A 116 6.37 10.59 -17.91
C GLY A 116 5.31 9.52 -17.68
N THR A 117 5.67 8.35 -17.16
CA THR A 117 4.71 7.31 -16.77
C THR A 117 4.53 7.30 -15.25
N CYS A 118 3.28 7.40 -14.81
CA CYS A 118 2.90 7.23 -13.42
C CYS A 118 2.10 5.94 -13.26
N VAL A 119 2.31 5.27 -12.13
CA VAL A 119 1.55 4.08 -11.74
C VAL A 119 0.81 4.43 -10.45
N PRO A 120 -0.43 4.94 -10.52
CA PRO A 120 -1.13 5.44 -9.33
C PRO A 120 -1.44 4.36 -8.31
N GLU A 121 -1.83 3.18 -8.76
CA GLU A 121 -2.22 2.08 -7.89
C GLU A 121 -1.77 0.74 -8.48
N ILE A 122 -1.35 -0.17 -7.60
CA ILE A 122 -1.07 -1.57 -7.92
C ILE A 122 -1.82 -2.43 -6.91
N ILE A 123 -2.72 -3.27 -7.40
CA ILE A 123 -3.47 -4.22 -6.57
C ILE A 123 -2.89 -5.60 -6.78
N LEU A 124 -2.48 -6.26 -5.69
CA LEU A 124 -1.92 -7.60 -5.72
C LEU A 124 -2.84 -8.54 -4.95
N ARG A 125 -3.24 -9.62 -5.57
CA ARG A 125 -4.06 -10.67 -4.97
C ARG A 125 -3.47 -12.04 -5.26
N PRO A 126 -3.54 -12.99 -4.31
CA PRO A 126 -3.23 -14.37 -4.62
C PRO A 126 -4.26 -14.93 -5.60
N GLN A 127 -3.89 -15.98 -6.30
CA GLN A 127 -4.78 -16.66 -7.27
C GLN A 127 -6.06 -17.17 -6.58
N LEU A 128 -5.92 -17.70 -5.35
CA LEU A 128 -7.03 -18.21 -4.54
C LEU A 128 -7.20 -17.37 -3.28
N HIS A 129 -8.44 -17.01 -2.99
CA HIS A 129 -8.76 -16.32 -1.74
C HIS A 129 -9.05 -17.35 -0.63
N ARG A 130 -8.07 -17.62 0.20
CA ARG A 130 -8.18 -18.53 1.36
C ARG A 130 -7.56 -17.92 2.60
N ILE A 131 -8.27 -18.07 3.72
CA ILE A 131 -7.79 -17.66 5.04
C ILE A 131 -7.80 -18.91 5.91
N LYS A 132 -6.67 -19.20 6.57
CA LYS A 132 -6.56 -20.29 7.50
C LYS A 132 -6.83 -19.80 8.92
N LYS A 133 -7.79 -20.42 9.61
CA LYS A 133 -7.97 -20.19 11.05
C LYS A 133 -6.87 -20.94 11.81
N LYS A 134 -6.38 -20.30 12.87
CA LYS A 134 -5.42 -20.91 13.80
C LYS A 134 -6.13 -21.89 14.72
#